data_473b54a24126a94800a4cb2337259960
#
_entry.id   473b54a24126a94800a4cb2337259960
#
_cell.length_a   1.000
_cell.length_b   1.000
_cell.length_c   1.000
_cell.angle_alpha   90.00
_cell.angle_beta   90.00
_cell.angle_gamma   90.00
#
_symmetry.space_group_name_H-M   'P 1'
#
loop_
_entity.id
_entity.type
_entity.pdbx_description
1 polymer ?
#
loop_
_entity_poly.entity_id
_entity_poly.type
_entity_poly.pdbx_seq_one_letter_code
_entity_poly.pdbx_strand_id
1 'polypeptide(L)'
;MNQTLNIKFILFLLLSLLFLALNSILCKFALSSNFIDAYTFTMFRLFFGSITLILIFFYKRKKIYFSKKSNWLSSLMLFLYAICFSYSFLNIDAGVGTLLLFAVVQLVMIIFSLFHKEKINLQKIAGIVLAMFGLVYLLYPKESFELSLFHAFLMIIAGISWAVYTVLGKKSSDSLYNTMDNFTKSLIFVGIFYILFLPENTFITQKGLILAFISGSLTSAIGYLLWYEILPKMQFITAGIIQLFVPIISIIISIIFLNESLTSTLFLSTMMIFMGILLTIFSRKLNK
;
A
#
# COMPACT_ATOMS: atom_id res chain seq x y z
N MET A 1 28.48 -12.57 -6.98
CA MET A 1 28.44 -11.10 -7.19
C MET A 1 28.06 -10.50 -5.83
N ASN A 2 29.06 -10.08 -5.05
CA ASN A 2 28.84 -9.44 -3.74
C ASN A 2 28.21 -8.08 -3.98
N GLN A 3 26.88 -8.01 -3.85
CA GLN A 3 26.22 -6.72 -3.71
C GLN A 3 26.55 -6.21 -2.30
N THR A 4 27.52 -5.33 -2.20
CA THR A 4 27.56 -4.37 -1.09
C THR A 4 26.16 -3.73 -1.06
N LEU A 5 25.39 -4.04 -0.04
CA LEU A 5 24.07 -3.45 0.18
C LEU A 5 24.27 -1.94 0.16
N ASN A 6 23.88 -1.29 -0.91
CA ASN A 6 24.07 0.16 -1.06
C ASN A 6 23.23 0.83 0.03
N ILE A 7 23.86 1.58 0.93
CA ILE A 7 23.22 2.30 2.04
C ILE A 7 21.99 3.08 1.54
N LYS A 8 22.08 3.67 0.35
CA LYS A 8 20.96 4.36 -0.31
C LYS A 8 19.77 3.44 -0.55
N PHE A 9 20.01 2.19 -0.98
CA PHE A 9 18.92 1.20 -1.20
C PHE A 9 18.21 0.86 0.11
N ILE A 10 18.99 0.61 1.17
CA ILE A 10 18.43 0.29 2.50
C ILE A 10 17.63 1.48 3.05
N LEU A 11 18.17 2.69 2.96
CA LEU A 11 17.49 3.90 3.41
C LEU A 11 16.16 4.12 2.67
N PHE A 12 16.15 3.99 1.35
CA PHE A 12 14.94 4.14 0.54
C PHE A 12 13.92 3.05 0.87
N LEU A 13 14.38 1.83 1.11
CA LEU A 13 13.53 0.72 1.53
C LEU A 13 12.85 1.03 2.87
N LEU A 14 13.63 1.34 3.90
CA LEU A 14 13.09 1.61 5.24
C LEU A 14 12.14 2.80 5.25
N LEU A 15 12.49 3.90 4.58
CA LEU A 15 11.64 5.07 4.47
C LEU A 15 10.35 4.78 3.70
N SER A 16 10.42 4.02 2.60
CA SER A 16 9.21 3.68 1.84
C SER A 16 8.25 2.80 2.65
N LEU A 17 8.76 1.80 3.40
CA LEU A 17 7.95 0.96 4.27
C LEU A 17 7.30 1.77 5.41
N LEU A 18 8.06 2.67 6.01
CA LEU A 18 7.54 3.58 7.06
C LEU A 18 6.43 4.48 6.50
N PHE A 19 6.64 5.09 5.32
CA PHE A 19 5.63 5.96 4.71
C PHE A 19 4.38 5.19 4.28
N LEU A 20 4.52 3.96 3.80
CA LEU A 20 3.38 3.09 3.51
C LEU A 20 2.58 2.77 4.79
N ALA A 21 3.25 2.50 5.91
CA ALA A 21 2.59 2.28 7.19
C ALA A 21 1.89 3.54 7.70
N LEU A 22 2.58 4.67 7.67
CA LEU A 22 2.01 5.96 8.10
C LEU A 22 0.79 6.38 7.27
N ASN A 23 0.69 5.97 6.01
CA ASN A 23 -0.51 6.21 5.21
C ASN A 23 -1.77 5.60 5.85
N SER A 24 -1.68 4.37 6.36
CA SER A 24 -2.80 3.70 7.05
C SER A 24 -3.18 4.45 8.33
N ILE A 25 -2.19 4.84 9.11
CA ILE A 25 -2.39 5.54 10.38
C ILE A 25 -3.03 6.92 10.15
N LEU A 26 -2.48 7.71 9.22
CA LEU A 26 -3.01 9.04 8.91
C LEU A 26 -4.45 8.98 8.39
N CYS A 27 -4.74 8.01 7.50
CA CYS A 27 -6.08 7.80 6.97
C CYS A 27 -7.06 7.41 8.09
N LYS A 28 -6.73 6.36 8.87
CA LYS A 28 -7.59 5.92 9.98
C LYS A 28 -7.82 7.03 11.00
N PHE A 29 -6.77 7.72 11.42
CA PHE A 29 -6.88 8.82 12.38
C PHE A 29 -7.77 9.96 11.86
N ALA A 30 -7.60 10.36 10.60
CA ALA A 30 -8.40 11.43 10.01
C ALA A 30 -9.90 11.08 9.96
N LEU A 31 -10.21 9.82 9.63
CA LEU A 31 -11.59 9.34 9.49
C LEU A 31 -12.24 9.03 10.83
N SER A 32 -11.55 8.30 11.72
CA SER A 32 -12.12 7.91 13.03
C SER A 32 -12.33 9.10 13.96
N SER A 33 -11.55 10.17 13.80
CA SER A 33 -11.73 11.42 14.55
C SER A 33 -12.75 12.38 13.91
N ASN A 34 -13.44 11.98 12.84
CA ASN A 34 -14.37 12.80 12.08
C ASN A 34 -13.78 14.16 11.66
N PHE A 35 -12.52 14.18 11.24
CA PHE A 35 -11.89 15.41 10.73
C PHE A 35 -12.17 15.63 9.25
N ILE A 36 -12.50 14.59 8.51
CA ILE A 36 -12.74 14.60 7.07
C ILE A 36 -13.48 13.30 6.68
N ASP A 37 -14.30 13.32 5.65
CA ASP A 37 -14.91 12.12 5.09
C ASP A 37 -13.95 11.36 4.15
N ALA A 38 -14.28 10.10 3.86
CA ALA A 38 -13.40 9.19 3.11
C ALA A 38 -13.18 9.63 1.66
N TYR A 39 -14.20 10.18 1.00
CA TYR A 39 -14.08 10.69 -0.37
C TYR A 39 -13.16 11.91 -0.40
N THR A 40 -13.44 12.90 0.44
CA THR A 40 -12.69 14.16 0.53
C THR A 40 -11.23 13.92 0.91
N PHE A 41 -10.99 12.99 1.86
CA PHE A 41 -9.61 12.57 2.20
C PHE A 41 -8.88 11.99 0.98
N THR A 42 -9.51 11.07 0.24
CA THR A 42 -8.92 10.47 -0.97
C THR A 42 -8.62 11.52 -2.02
N MET A 43 -9.57 12.43 -2.27
CA MET A 43 -9.43 13.52 -3.24
C MET A 43 -8.21 14.40 -2.89
N PHE A 44 -8.14 14.91 -1.66
CA PHE A 44 -7.04 15.80 -1.26
C PHE A 44 -5.70 15.06 -1.16
N ARG A 45 -5.69 13.80 -0.72
CA ARG A 45 -4.48 12.95 -0.74
C ARG A 45 -3.90 12.84 -2.15
N LEU A 46 -4.71 12.52 -3.16
CA LEU A 46 -4.27 12.40 -4.55
C LEU A 46 -3.91 13.76 -5.14
N PHE A 47 -4.65 14.82 -4.81
CA PHE A 47 -4.38 16.18 -5.26
C PHE A 47 -3.04 16.71 -4.74
N PHE A 48 -2.81 16.66 -3.44
CA PHE A 48 -1.54 17.12 -2.85
C PHE A 48 -0.37 16.23 -3.28
N GLY A 49 -0.60 14.93 -3.44
CA GLY A 49 0.39 14.02 -4.00
C GLY A 49 0.77 14.39 -5.43
N SER A 50 -0.21 14.73 -6.28
CA SER A 50 0.02 15.19 -7.65
C SER A 50 0.83 16.49 -7.68
N ILE A 51 0.43 17.50 -6.90
CA ILE A 51 1.16 18.78 -6.81
C ILE A 51 2.60 18.56 -6.38
N THR A 52 2.82 17.77 -5.32
CA THR A 52 4.16 17.48 -4.80
C THR A 52 5.05 16.83 -5.87
N LEU A 53 4.53 15.84 -6.58
CA LEU A 53 5.28 15.16 -7.65
C LEU A 53 5.56 16.07 -8.84
N ILE A 54 4.61 16.92 -9.22
CA ILE A 54 4.80 17.94 -10.26
C ILE A 54 5.93 18.90 -9.86
N LEU A 55 5.92 19.41 -8.62
CA LEU A 55 6.98 20.31 -8.12
C LEU A 55 8.36 19.64 -8.11
N ILE A 56 8.44 18.37 -7.63
CA ILE A 56 9.68 17.58 -7.66
C ILE A 56 10.15 17.36 -9.09
N PHE A 57 9.22 17.06 -10.01
CA PHE A 57 9.54 16.83 -11.41
C PHE A 57 10.12 18.09 -12.06
N PHE A 58 9.49 19.26 -11.89
CA PHE A 58 10.00 20.53 -12.39
C PHE A 58 11.37 20.89 -11.80
N TYR A 59 11.55 20.70 -10.51
CA TYR A 59 12.84 20.96 -9.85
C TYR A 59 13.97 20.11 -10.43
N LYS A 60 13.69 18.81 -10.67
CA LYS A 60 14.71 17.86 -11.17
C LYS A 60 14.96 17.94 -12.66
N ARG A 61 13.93 18.15 -13.48
CA ARG A 61 13.97 17.95 -14.94
C ARG A 61 13.90 19.22 -15.76
N LYS A 62 13.39 20.33 -15.19
CA LYS A 62 13.21 21.65 -15.85
C LYS A 62 12.37 21.66 -17.15
N LYS A 63 11.93 20.51 -17.65
CA LYS A 63 11.09 20.36 -18.86
C LYS A 63 10.04 19.28 -18.63
N ILE A 64 8.80 19.56 -19.05
CA ILE A 64 7.75 18.54 -19.06
C ILE A 64 7.91 17.69 -20.31
N TYR A 65 8.00 16.39 -20.13
CA TYR A 65 7.89 15.41 -21.20
C TYR A 65 6.51 14.76 -21.08
N PHE A 66 5.69 14.85 -22.12
CA PHE A 66 4.51 14.02 -22.21
C PHE A 66 4.92 12.71 -22.90
N SER A 67 4.98 11.62 -22.14
CA SER A 67 5.22 10.31 -22.72
C SER A 67 4.00 9.89 -23.55
N LYS A 68 4.24 9.47 -24.79
CA LYS A 68 3.20 8.90 -25.66
C LYS A 68 2.59 7.61 -25.09
N LYS A 69 3.27 6.93 -24.16
CA LYS A 69 2.81 5.72 -23.48
C LYS A 69 2.22 6.06 -22.10
N SER A 70 1.06 6.64 -22.11
CA SER A 70 0.27 6.86 -20.89
C SER A 70 -0.33 5.54 -20.41
N ASN A 71 -0.12 5.20 -19.15
CA ASN A 71 -0.69 3.98 -18.56
C ASN A 71 -1.92 4.32 -17.70
N TRP A 72 -3.06 4.47 -18.35
CA TRP A 72 -4.34 4.73 -17.68
C TRP A 72 -4.72 3.65 -16.67
N LEU A 73 -4.34 2.40 -16.94
CA LEU A 73 -4.59 1.31 -16.01
C LEU A 73 -3.85 1.52 -14.67
N SER A 74 -2.60 2.00 -14.69
CA SER A 74 -1.88 2.32 -13.45
C SER A 74 -2.59 3.43 -12.67
N SER A 75 -3.08 4.45 -13.35
CA SER A 75 -3.79 5.57 -12.71
C SER A 75 -5.13 5.12 -12.12
N LEU A 76 -5.86 4.24 -12.84
CA LEU A 76 -7.09 3.63 -12.33
C LEU A 76 -6.79 2.75 -11.10
N MET A 77 -5.75 1.93 -11.14
CA MET A 77 -5.37 1.08 -10.00
C MET A 77 -4.98 1.92 -8.78
N LEU A 78 -4.26 3.03 -8.98
CA LEU A 78 -3.94 3.97 -7.91
C LEU A 78 -5.20 4.58 -7.30
N PHE A 79 -6.16 5.00 -8.13
CA PHE A 79 -7.43 5.55 -7.67
C PHE A 79 -8.25 4.50 -6.90
N LEU A 80 -8.44 3.30 -7.47
CA LEU A 80 -9.20 2.22 -6.82
C LEU A 80 -8.58 1.82 -5.48
N TYR A 81 -7.25 1.70 -5.44
CA TYR A 81 -6.55 1.50 -4.18
C TYR A 81 -6.90 2.61 -3.18
N ALA A 82 -6.74 3.88 -3.57
CA ALA A 82 -6.91 4.99 -2.65
C ALA A 82 -8.33 5.14 -2.12
N ILE A 83 -9.34 4.98 -2.97
CA ILE A 83 -10.76 5.14 -2.58
C ILE A 83 -11.23 3.96 -1.73
N CYS A 84 -10.99 2.71 -2.15
CA CYS A 84 -11.37 1.53 -1.39
C CYS A 84 -10.67 1.46 -0.03
N PHE A 85 -9.40 1.87 0.02
CA PHE A 85 -8.61 1.97 1.24
C PHE A 85 -9.23 2.96 2.25
N SER A 86 -9.60 4.17 1.80
CA SER A 86 -10.19 5.17 2.68
C SER A 86 -11.58 4.72 3.19
N TYR A 87 -12.44 4.23 2.31
CA TYR A 87 -13.75 3.74 2.74
C TYR A 87 -13.65 2.52 3.67
N SER A 88 -12.68 1.64 3.46
CA SER A 88 -12.46 0.50 4.35
C SER A 88 -12.11 0.92 5.79
N PHE A 89 -11.29 1.95 5.95
CA PHE A 89 -10.89 2.44 7.27
C PHE A 89 -11.99 3.18 8.06
N LEU A 90 -13.15 3.36 7.52
CA LEU A 90 -14.31 3.81 8.31
C LEU A 90 -14.63 2.82 9.44
N ASN A 91 -14.59 1.51 9.15
CA ASN A 91 -15.03 0.46 10.09
C ASN A 91 -13.99 -0.66 10.31
N ILE A 92 -12.75 -0.50 9.86
CA ILE A 92 -11.66 -1.44 10.15
C ILE A 92 -10.53 -0.68 10.83
N ASP A 93 -9.92 -1.29 11.83
CA ASP A 93 -8.75 -0.76 12.53
C ASP A 93 -7.53 -0.69 11.60
N ALA A 94 -6.61 0.26 11.88
CA ALA A 94 -5.45 0.50 11.02
C ALA A 94 -4.54 -0.72 10.93
N GLY A 95 -4.30 -1.39 12.05
CA GLY A 95 -3.49 -2.60 12.11
C GLY A 95 -4.08 -3.74 11.28
N VAL A 96 -5.38 -4.03 11.51
CA VAL A 96 -6.12 -5.11 10.83
C VAL A 96 -6.23 -4.84 9.32
N GLY A 97 -6.65 -3.64 8.95
CA GLY A 97 -6.81 -3.26 7.54
C GLY A 97 -5.51 -3.31 6.77
N THR A 98 -4.41 -2.83 7.36
CA THR A 98 -3.10 -2.89 6.74
C THR A 98 -2.61 -4.33 6.57
N LEU A 99 -2.84 -5.19 7.58
CA LEU A 99 -2.48 -6.61 7.50
C LEU A 99 -3.27 -7.32 6.39
N LEU A 100 -4.58 -7.08 6.29
CA LEU A 100 -5.42 -7.62 5.23
C LEU A 100 -4.97 -7.17 3.85
N LEU A 101 -4.74 -5.87 3.67
CA LEU A 101 -4.28 -5.29 2.41
C LEU A 101 -3.00 -5.95 1.92
N PHE A 102 -1.96 -5.98 2.75
CA PHE A 102 -0.65 -6.49 2.33
C PHE A 102 -0.60 -8.02 2.22
N ALA A 103 -1.45 -8.74 2.91
CA ALA A 103 -1.62 -10.16 2.69
C ALA A 103 -2.22 -10.45 1.29
N VAL A 104 -3.22 -9.68 0.88
CA VAL A 104 -3.76 -9.75 -0.50
C VAL A 104 -2.70 -9.34 -1.53
N VAL A 105 -1.96 -8.26 -1.26
CA VAL A 105 -0.82 -7.85 -2.12
C VAL A 105 0.15 -9.01 -2.32
N GLN A 106 0.52 -9.69 -1.25
CA GLN A 106 1.43 -10.83 -1.31
C GLN A 106 0.90 -11.94 -2.21
N LEU A 107 -0.38 -12.30 -2.11
CA LEU A 107 -1.00 -13.29 -2.98
C LEU A 107 -0.90 -12.93 -4.45
N VAL A 108 -1.28 -11.70 -4.78
CA VAL A 108 -1.23 -11.21 -6.16
C VAL A 108 0.21 -11.20 -6.67
N MET A 109 1.19 -10.78 -5.84
CA MET A 109 2.60 -10.78 -6.23
C MET A 109 3.14 -12.19 -6.46
N ILE A 110 2.68 -13.21 -5.72
CA ILE A 110 3.00 -14.62 -5.96
C ILE A 110 2.46 -15.06 -7.32
N ILE A 111 1.21 -14.75 -7.63
CA ILE A 111 0.59 -15.08 -8.92
C ILE A 111 1.42 -14.46 -10.06
N PHE A 112 1.79 -13.19 -9.96
CA PHE A 112 2.64 -12.54 -10.96
C PHE A 112 4.05 -13.13 -11.04
N SER A 113 4.62 -13.57 -9.92
CA SER A 113 5.91 -14.26 -9.87
C SER A 113 5.86 -15.58 -10.66
N LEU A 114 4.78 -16.37 -10.54
CA LEU A 114 4.56 -17.59 -11.29
C LEU A 114 4.48 -17.31 -12.80
N PHE A 115 3.71 -16.33 -13.22
CA PHE A 115 3.62 -15.92 -14.63
C PHE A 115 4.96 -15.46 -15.22
N HIS A 116 5.85 -14.91 -14.39
CA HIS A 116 7.19 -14.50 -14.80
C HIS A 116 8.25 -15.60 -14.62
N LYS A 117 7.83 -16.84 -14.34
CA LYS A 117 8.68 -18.02 -14.17
C LYS A 117 9.79 -17.82 -13.12
N GLU A 118 9.52 -17.02 -12.09
CA GLU A 118 10.43 -16.90 -10.94
C GLU A 118 10.50 -18.26 -10.23
N LYS A 119 11.72 -18.72 -9.86
CA LYS A 119 11.89 -20.01 -9.19
C LYS A 119 11.32 -19.98 -7.78
N ILE A 120 10.35 -20.86 -7.52
CA ILE A 120 9.73 -21.06 -6.21
C ILE A 120 10.13 -22.46 -5.72
N ASN A 121 10.81 -22.53 -4.58
CA ASN A 121 11.17 -23.79 -3.93
C ASN A 121 10.14 -24.17 -2.87
N LEU A 122 10.20 -25.40 -2.37
CA LEU A 122 9.25 -25.94 -1.39
C LEU A 122 9.22 -25.10 -0.10
N GLN A 123 10.35 -24.55 0.35
CA GLN A 123 10.42 -23.71 1.53
C GLN A 123 9.68 -22.37 1.34
N LYS A 124 9.73 -21.78 0.14
CA LYS A 124 8.92 -20.60 -0.20
C LYS A 124 7.43 -20.93 -0.17
N ILE A 125 7.05 -22.09 -0.73
CA ILE A 125 5.65 -22.55 -0.70
C ILE A 125 5.18 -22.71 0.75
N ALA A 126 5.95 -23.36 1.60
CA ALA A 126 5.61 -23.51 3.02
C ALA A 126 5.45 -22.17 3.74
N GLY A 127 6.33 -21.20 3.46
CA GLY A 127 6.22 -19.85 4.01
C GLY A 127 4.97 -19.10 3.54
N ILE A 128 4.62 -19.23 2.26
CA ILE A 128 3.39 -18.67 1.69
C ILE A 128 2.15 -19.28 2.35
N VAL A 129 2.11 -20.62 2.44
CA VAL A 129 0.99 -21.34 3.06
C VAL A 129 0.81 -20.90 4.51
N LEU A 130 1.89 -20.79 5.29
CA LEU A 130 1.83 -20.33 6.67
C LEU A 130 1.30 -18.89 6.79
N ALA A 131 1.76 -17.99 5.92
CA ALA A 131 1.26 -16.62 5.88
C ALA A 131 -0.25 -16.56 5.52
N MET A 132 -0.69 -17.44 4.61
CA MET A 132 -2.11 -17.58 4.26
C MET A 132 -2.97 -18.09 5.41
N PHE A 133 -2.49 -19.07 6.17
CA PHE A 133 -3.17 -19.52 7.37
C PHE A 133 -3.31 -18.39 8.39
N GLY A 134 -2.28 -17.56 8.57
CA GLY A 134 -2.36 -16.37 9.41
C GLY A 134 -3.44 -15.39 8.94
N LEU A 135 -3.57 -15.18 7.63
CA LEU A 135 -4.62 -14.33 7.07
C LEU A 135 -6.01 -14.91 7.29
N VAL A 136 -6.21 -16.20 7.00
CA VAL A 136 -7.49 -16.87 7.22
C VAL A 136 -7.88 -16.82 8.70
N TYR A 137 -6.90 -17.04 9.61
CA TYR A 137 -7.12 -16.93 11.05
C TYR A 137 -7.53 -15.52 11.49
N LEU A 138 -6.96 -14.48 10.86
CA LEU A 138 -7.36 -13.08 11.11
C LEU A 138 -8.81 -12.81 10.69
N LEU A 139 -9.20 -13.34 9.52
CA LEU A 139 -10.52 -13.09 8.92
C LEU A 139 -11.61 -13.99 9.49
N TYR A 140 -11.25 -15.04 10.25
CA TYR A 140 -12.21 -15.99 10.80
C TYR A 140 -13.11 -15.30 11.83
N PRO A 141 -14.44 -15.31 11.67
CA PRO A 141 -15.37 -14.67 12.60
C PRO A 141 -15.24 -15.26 14.00
N LYS A 142 -15.11 -14.41 14.99
CA LYS A 142 -15.08 -14.79 16.43
C LYS A 142 -16.04 -13.88 17.19
N GLU A 143 -16.62 -14.40 18.25
CA GLU A 143 -17.60 -13.68 19.08
C GLU A 143 -17.07 -12.33 19.64
N SER A 144 -15.76 -12.19 19.77
CA SER A 144 -15.09 -10.99 20.29
C SER A 144 -14.53 -10.04 19.23
N PHE A 145 -14.67 -10.35 17.92
CA PHE A 145 -14.07 -9.57 16.84
C PHE A 145 -15.02 -9.51 15.65
N GLU A 146 -15.81 -8.44 15.59
CA GLU A 146 -16.71 -8.16 14.47
C GLU A 146 -15.96 -7.39 13.38
N LEU A 147 -15.53 -8.11 12.35
CA LEU A 147 -14.99 -7.50 11.14
C LEU A 147 -16.14 -7.20 10.17
N SER A 148 -16.32 -5.94 9.80
CA SER A 148 -17.29 -5.59 8.77
C SER A 148 -16.86 -6.20 7.42
N LEU A 149 -17.60 -7.21 6.95
CA LEU A 149 -17.30 -7.93 5.70
C LEU A 149 -17.28 -7.01 4.48
N PHE A 150 -18.15 -6.01 4.44
CA PHE A 150 -18.17 -5.03 3.36
C PHE A 150 -16.86 -4.21 3.31
N HIS A 151 -16.40 -3.71 4.45
CA HIS A 151 -15.18 -2.92 4.53
C HIS A 151 -13.92 -3.80 4.32
N ALA A 152 -13.98 -5.09 4.75
CA ALA A 152 -12.94 -6.06 4.42
C ALA A 152 -12.86 -6.33 2.91
N PHE A 153 -14.00 -6.45 2.23
CA PHE A 153 -14.06 -6.58 0.77
C PHE A 153 -13.46 -5.37 0.06
N LEU A 154 -13.76 -4.15 0.51
CA LEU A 154 -13.11 -2.95 -0.02
C LEU A 154 -11.59 -2.98 0.18
N MET A 155 -11.10 -3.44 1.33
CA MET A 155 -9.67 -3.57 1.58
C MET A 155 -9.01 -4.64 0.69
N ILE A 156 -9.71 -5.72 0.35
CA ILE A 156 -9.25 -6.71 -0.62
C ILE A 156 -9.11 -6.07 -2.01
N ILE A 157 -10.10 -5.30 -2.47
CA ILE A 157 -10.00 -4.55 -3.73
C ILE A 157 -8.81 -3.58 -3.70
N ALA A 158 -8.62 -2.87 -2.59
CA ALA A 158 -7.47 -1.99 -2.41
C ALA A 158 -6.14 -2.75 -2.53
N GLY A 159 -6.05 -3.93 -1.91
CA GLY A 159 -4.86 -4.81 -1.98
C GLY A 159 -4.55 -5.29 -3.39
N ILE A 160 -5.57 -5.77 -4.12
CA ILE A 160 -5.44 -6.18 -5.53
C ILE A 160 -4.95 -4.99 -6.38
N SER A 161 -5.62 -3.83 -6.22
CA SER A 161 -5.29 -2.62 -6.97
C SER A 161 -3.87 -2.13 -6.70
N TRP A 162 -3.43 -2.13 -5.44
CA TRP A 162 -2.05 -1.78 -5.06
C TRP A 162 -1.03 -2.76 -5.63
N ALA A 163 -1.31 -4.07 -5.62
CA ALA A 163 -0.42 -5.07 -6.20
C ALA A 163 -0.27 -4.89 -7.71
N VAL A 164 -1.39 -4.71 -8.43
CA VAL A 164 -1.36 -4.45 -9.89
C VAL A 164 -0.63 -3.15 -10.19
N TYR A 165 -0.90 -2.08 -9.44
CA TYR A 165 -0.18 -0.80 -9.56
C TYR A 165 1.34 -0.99 -9.35
N THR A 166 1.75 -1.78 -8.36
CA THR A 166 3.15 -2.13 -8.08
C THR A 166 3.78 -2.89 -9.24
N VAL A 167 3.09 -3.89 -9.79
CA VAL A 167 3.57 -4.68 -10.94
C VAL A 167 3.77 -3.81 -12.18
N LEU A 168 2.81 -2.94 -12.48
CA LEU A 168 2.88 -2.02 -13.62
C LEU A 168 4.01 -1.01 -13.43
N GLY A 169 4.17 -0.47 -12.23
CA GLY A 169 5.22 0.50 -11.91
C GLY A 169 6.63 -0.09 -11.96
N LYS A 170 6.79 -1.39 -11.66
CA LYS A 170 8.10 -2.08 -11.75
C LYS A 170 8.70 -2.07 -13.15
N LYS A 171 7.86 -2.00 -14.18
CA LYS A 171 8.29 -1.98 -15.58
C LYS A 171 8.63 -0.57 -16.09
N SER A 172 8.47 0.46 -15.27
CA SER A 172 8.74 1.84 -15.65
C SER A 172 10.23 2.13 -15.71
N SER A 173 10.67 2.78 -16.77
CA SER A 173 12.05 3.29 -16.93
C SER A 173 12.27 4.63 -16.20
N ASP A 174 11.22 5.35 -15.87
CA ASP A 174 11.24 6.64 -15.18
C ASP A 174 10.21 6.64 -14.04
N SER A 175 10.66 6.31 -12.84
CA SER A 175 9.81 6.22 -11.64
C SER A 175 9.15 7.55 -11.29
N LEU A 176 9.86 8.67 -11.43
CA LEU A 176 9.34 10.00 -11.10
C LEU A 176 8.23 10.41 -12.06
N TYR A 177 8.50 10.34 -13.38
CA TYR A 177 7.50 10.68 -14.38
C TYR A 177 6.25 9.79 -14.26
N ASN A 178 6.45 8.48 -14.14
CA ASN A 178 5.34 7.51 -14.08
C ASN A 178 4.47 7.74 -12.83
N THR A 179 5.10 7.99 -11.66
CA THR A 179 4.35 8.25 -10.43
C THR A 179 3.57 9.57 -10.52
N MET A 180 4.20 10.63 -11.05
CA MET A 180 3.56 11.93 -11.29
C MET A 180 2.35 11.81 -12.22
N ASP A 181 2.53 11.15 -13.38
CA ASP A 181 1.48 10.95 -14.39
C ASP A 181 0.29 10.17 -13.81
N ASN A 182 0.57 9.11 -13.02
CA ASN A 182 -0.46 8.31 -12.39
C ASN A 182 -1.26 9.10 -11.34
N PHE A 183 -0.61 9.89 -10.49
CA PHE A 183 -1.30 10.73 -9.52
C PHE A 183 -2.16 11.80 -10.21
N THR A 184 -1.63 12.46 -11.24
CA THR A 184 -2.35 13.51 -11.96
C THR A 184 -3.60 12.94 -12.66
N LYS A 185 -3.47 11.79 -13.33
CA LYS A 185 -4.59 11.14 -14.01
C LYS A 185 -5.59 10.51 -13.05
N SER A 186 -5.17 10.07 -11.88
CA SER A 186 -6.09 9.53 -10.87
C SER A 186 -7.12 10.55 -10.42
N LEU A 187 -6.83 11.86 -10.51
CA LEU A 187 -7.79 12.93 -10.22
C LEU A 187 -8.99 12.94 -11.19
N ILE A 188 -8.81 12.47 -12.41
CA ILE A 188 -9.92 12.30 -13.38
C ILE A 188 -10.89 11.24 -12.86
N PHE A 189 -10.38 10.11 -12.36
CA PHE A 189 -11.21 9.06 -11.77
C PHE A 189 -11.90 9.52 -10.47
N VAL A 190 -11.26 10.40 -9.69
CA VAL A 190 -11.91 11.06 -8.53
C VAL A 190 -13.12 11.87 -8.98
N GLY A 191 -12.99 12.66 -10.05
CA GLY A 191 -14.09 13.43 -10.60
C GLY A 191 -15.21 12.55 -11.18
N ILE A 192 -14.86 11.48 -11.89
CA ILE A 192 -15.82 10.50 -12.41
C ILE A 192 -16.58 9.83 -11.25
N PHE A 193 -15.87 9.42 -10.20
CA PHE A 193 -16.49 8.82 -9.01
C PHE A 193 -17.48 9.78 -8.36
N TYR A 194 -17.13 11.05 -8.22
CA TYR A 194 -18.04 12.08 -7.69
C TYR A 194 -19.34 12.17 -8.49
N ILE A 195 -19.24 12.22 -9.82
CA ILE A 195 -20.42 12.33 -10.70
C ILE A 195 -21.31 11.08 -10.63
N LEU A 196 -20.70 9.89 -10.52
CA LEU A 196 -21.44 8.62 -10.53
C LEU A 196 -22.10 8.30 -9.19
N PHE A 197 -21.44 8.61 -8.08
CA PHE A 197 -21.86 8.17 -6.75
C PHE A 197 -22.39 9.31 -5.86
N LEU A 198 -22.19 10.58 -6.27
CA LEU A 198 -22.66 11.79 -5.57
C LEU A 198 -22.51 11.65 -4.05
N PRO A 199 -21.28 11.48 -3.51
CA PRO A 199 -21.10 11.22 -2.09
C PRO A 199 -21.77 12.31 -1.26
N GLU A 200 -22.74 11.88 -0.44
CA GLU A 200 -23.49 12.75 0.44
C GLU A 200 -22.64 13.12 1.67
N ASN A 201 -22.94 14.27 2.29
CA ASN A 201 -22.28 14.72 3.53
C ASN A 201 -20.75 14.81 3.47
N THR A 202 -20.22 15.29 2.34
CA THR A 202 -18.78 15.59 2.26
C THR A 202 -18.44 16.74 3.21
N PHE A 203 -17.41 16.54 4.02
CA PHE A 203 -16.96 17.55 4.96
C PHE A 203 -15.45 17.51 5.14
N ILE A 204 -14.89 18.63 5.57
CA ILE A 204 -13.47 18.78 5.87
C ILE A 204 -13.26 19.80 6.99
N THR A 205 -12.45 19.43 7.97
CA THR A 205 -11.91 20.36 8.95
C THR A 205 -10.49 20.77 8.60
N GLN A 206 -9.97 21.82 9.23
CA GLN A 206 -8.58 22.23 9.05
C GLN A 206 -7.60 21.09 9.40
N LYS A 207 -7.87 20.32 10.47
CA LYS A 207 -7.06 19.15 10.85
C LYS A 207 -7.11 18.07 9.78
N GLY A 208 -8.29 17.78 9.24
CA GLY A 208 -8.48 16.82 8.14
C GLY A 208 -7.68 17.21 6.90
N LEU A 209 -7.69 18.50 6.53
CA LEU A 209 -6.92 19.01 5.40
C LEU A 209 -5.40 18.83 5.61
N ILE A 210 -4.90 19.13 6.80
CA ILE A 210 -3.48 18.95 7.15
C ILE A 210 -3.09 17.47 7.07
N LEU A 211 -3.93 16.56 7.61
CA LEU A 211 -3.68 15.12 7.55
C LEU A 211 -3.69 14.60 6.11
N ALA A 212 -4.63 15.05 5.29
CA ALA A 212 -4.69 14.71 3.87
C ALA A 212 -3.47 15.27 3.09
N PHE A 213 -3.01 16.49 3.43
CA PHE A 213 -1.79 17.07 2.88
C PHE A 213 -0.55 16.24 3.21
N ILE A 214 -0.36 15.87 4.49
CA ILE A 214 0.78 15.03 4.92
C ILE A 214 0.70 13.65 4.25
N SER A 215 -0.49 13.04 4.22
CA SER A 215 -0.72 11.75 3.58
C SER A 215 -0.46 11.81 2.07
N GLY A 216 -0.89 12.85 1.39
CA GLY A 216 -0.68 13.03 -0.04
C GLY A 216 0.76 13.35 -0.41
N SER A 217 1.33 14.38 0.21
CA SER A 217 2.64 14.92 -0.15
C SER A 217 3.79 14.06 0.34
N LEU A 218 3.78 13.69 1.62
CA LEU A 218 4.91 13.00 2.24
C LEU A 218 4.78 11.48 2.08
N THR A 219 3.71 10.89 2.62
CA THR A 219 3.65 9.44 2.72
C THR A 219 3.23 8.75 1.43
N SER A 220 2.41 9.40 0.58
CA SER A 220 2.07 8.88 -0.74
C SER A 220 3.08 9.31 -1.81
N ALA A 221 3.22 10.61 -2.09
CA ALA A 221 4.05 11.05 -3.22
C ALA A 221 5.53 10.67 -3.04
N ILE A 222 6.15 11.07 -1.93
CA ILE A 222 7.56 10.76 -1.67
C ILE A 222 7.73 9.27 -1.36
N GLY A 223 6.86 8.67 -0.55
CA GLY A 223 6.93 7.25 -0.19
C GLY A 223 6.85 6.34 -1.42
N TYR A 224 5.94 6.61 -2.36
CA TYR A 224 5.81 5.81 -3.58
C TYR A 224 6.96 6.06 -4.54
N LEU A 225 7.45 7.30 -4.63
CA LEU A 225 8.64 7.59 -5.43
C LEU A 225 9.85 6.79 -4.94
N LEU A 226 10.09 6.75 -3.64
CA LEU A 226 11.18 5.95 -3.05
C LEU A 226 10.99 4.46 -3.31
N TRP A 227 9.75 3.96 -3.16
CA TRP A 227 9.41 2.56 -3.44
C TRP A 227 9.68 2.20 -4.90
N TYR A 228 9.21 3.01 -5.87
CA TYR A 228 9.41 2.74 -7.28
C TYR A 228 10.85 2.94 -7.76
N GLU A 229 11.68 3.66 -7.05
CA GLU A 229 13.12 3.77 -7.33
C GLU A 229 13.88 2.47 -7.04
N ILE A 230 13.44 1.71 -6.04
CA ILE A 230 14.08 0.45 -5.64
C ILE A 230 13.41 -0.79 -6.21
N LEU A 231 12.12 -0.72 -6.52
CA LEU A 231 11.30 -1.84 -6.96
C LEU A 231 11.84 -2.60 -8.18
N PRO A 232 12.39 -1.94 -9.24
CA PRO A 232 12.98 -2.63 -10.39
C PRO A 232 14.16 -3.56 -10.03
N LYS A 233 14.81 -3.32 -8.88
CA LYS A 233 15.99 -4.08 -8.40
C LYS A 233 15.60 -5.37 -7.66
N MET A 234 14.32 -5.63 -7.46
CA MET A 234 13.80 -6.78 -6.72
C MET A 234 12.96 -7.70 -7.60
N GLN A 235 12.88 -8.98 -7.27
CA GLN A 235 11.90 -9.90 -7.84
C GLN A 235 10.49 -9.57 -7.35
N PHE A 236 9.42 -9.99 -8.04
CA PHE A 236 8.04 -9.75 -7.62
C PHE A 236 7.75 -10.35 -6.25
N ILE A 237 8.15 -11.62 -6.05
CA ILE A 237 7.99 -12.30 -4.77
C ILE A 237 8.74 -11.59 -3.63
N THR A 238 9.95 -11.11 -3.87
CA THR A 238 10.74 -10.35 -2.87
C THR A 238 10.08 -9.03 -2.52
N ALA A 239 9.58 -8.30 -3.51
CA ALA A 239 8.86 -7.05 -3.29
C ALA A 239 7.60 -7.25 -2.45
N GLY A 240 6.81 -8.31 -2.73
CA GLY A 240 5.65 -8.68 -1.92
C GLY A 240 6.02 -8.99 -0.48
N ILE A 241 7.03 -9.85 -0.27
CA ILE A 241 7.46 -10.25 1.07
C ILE A 241 7.94 -9.06 1.91
N ILE A 242 8.73 -8.18 1.32
CA ILE A 242 9.25 -7.00 2.02
C ILE A 242 8.11 -6.06 2.45
N GLN A 243 7.08 -5.91 1.63
CA GLN A 243 5.92 -5.10 1.99
C GLN A 243 5.15 -5.65 3.20
N LEU A 244 5.29 -6.94 3.56
CA LEU A 244 4.68 -7.50 4.77
C LEU A 244 5.29 -6.97 6.08
N PHE A 245 6.38 -6.21 6.04
CA PHE A 245 6.83 -5.42 7.19
C PHE A 245 5.93 -4.20 7.46
N VAL A 246 5.20 -3.71 6.46
CA VAL A 246 4.31 -2.55 6.61
C VAL A 246 3.23 -2.77 7.66
N PRO A 247 2.45 -3.88 7.65
CA PRO A 247 1.46 -4.12 8.70
C PRO A 247 2.06 -4.22 10.10
N ILE A 248 3.27 -4.77 10.25
CA ILE A 248 3.92 -4.84 11.56
C ILE A 248 4.19 -3.42 12.09
N ILE A 249 4.73 -2.54 11.25
CA ILE A 249 4.96 -1.15 11.59
C ILE A 249 3.63 -0.45 11.89
N SER A 250 2.59 -0.67 11.08
CA SER A 250 1.25 -0.10 11.28
C SER A 250 0.62 -0.54 12.60
N ILE A 251 0.68 -1.84 12.96
CA ILE A 251 0.15 -2.37 14.21
C ILE A 251 0.84 -1.70 15.41
N ILE A 252 2.16 -1.61 15.40
CA ILE A 252 2.91 -0.96 16.49
C ILE A 252 2.49 0.51 16.62
N ILE A 253 2.41 1.24 15.52
CA ILE A 253 2.04 2.65 15.53
C ILE A 253 0.56 2.82 15.94
N SER A 254 -0.35 1.96 15.47
CA SER A 254 -1.77 2.07 15.79
C SER A 254 -2.08 1.81 17.27
N ILE A 255 -1.37 0.87 17.89
CA ILE A 255 -1.47 0.64 19.33
C ILE A 255 -1.03 1.88 20.11
N ILE A 256 0.08 2.51 19.72
CA ILE A 256 0.67 3.65 20.45
C ILE A 256 -0.13 4.94 20.23
N PHE A 257 -0.56 5.23 19.00
CA PHE A 257 -1.13 6.53 18.63
C PHE A 257 -2.64 6.53 18.44
N LEU A 258 -3.25 5.38 18.13
CA LEU A 258 -4.70 5.26 17.92
C LEU A 258 -5.38 4.51 19.06
N ASN A 259 -4.63 4.03 20.05
CA ASN A 259 -5.12 3.20 21.17
C ASN A 259 -5.87 1.94 20.68
N GLU A 260 -5.51 1.39 19.53
CA GLU A 260 -6.07 0.14 19.03
C GLU A 260 -5.63 -1.03 19.93
N SER A 261 -6.51 -1.97 20.18
CA SER A 261 -6.22 -3.11 21.05
C SER A 261 -5.44 -4.19 20.32
N LEU A 262 -4.37 -4.69 20.96
CA LEU A 262 -3.66 -5.88 20.49
C LEU A 262 -4.48 -7.13 20.90
N THR A 263 -5.41 -7.56 20.05
CA THR A 263 -6.16 -8.78 20.28
C THR A 263 -5.28 -10.02 20.10
N SER A 264 -5.60 -11.12 20.79
CA SER A 264 -4.90 -12.40 20.61
C SER A 264 -4.95 -12.87 19.16
N THR A 265 -6.07 -12.60 18.46
CA THR A 265 -6.22 -12.91 17.04
C THR A 265 -5.23 -12.12 16.19
N LEU A 266 -5.11 -10.80 16.40
CA LEU A 266 -4.18 -9.95 15.67
C LEU A 266 -2.73 -10.37 15.94
N PHE A 267 -2.38 -10.65 17.19
CA PHE A 267 -1.04 -11.09 17.59
C PHE A 267 -0.65 -12.41 16.91
N LEU A 268 -1.50 -13.45 17.03
CA LEU A 268 -1.22 -14.76 16.46
C LEU A 268 -1.16 -14.72 14.92
N SER A 269 -2.10 -14.01 14.28
CA SER A 269 -2.09 -13.81 12.82
C SER A 269 -0.81 -13.15 12.35
N THR A 270 -0.38 -12.08 13.05
CA THR A 270 0.85 -11.36 12.74
C THR A 270 2.07 -12.26 12.88
N MET A 271 2.14 -13.09 13.95
CA MET A 271 3.23 -14.05 14.14
C MET A 271 3.26 -15.09 13.03
N MET A 272 2.12 -15.67 12.64
CA MET A 272 2.05 -16.64 11.55
C MET A 272 2.50 -16.03 10.20
N ILE A 273 2.03 -14.82 9.90
CA ILE A 273 2.41 -14.10 8.67
C ILE A 273 3.92 -13.81 8.71
N PHE A 274 4.43 -13.30 9.82
CA PHE A 274 5.85 -12.97 9.97
C PHE A 274 6.75 -14.20 9.84
N MET A 275 6.41 -15.31 10.47
CA MET A 275 7.13 -16.58 10.32
C MET A 275 7.09 -17.08 8.88
N GLY A 276 5.95 -16.97 8.20
CA GLY A 276 5.82 -17.27 6.77
C GLY A 276 6.74 -16.42 5.90
N ILE A 277 6.84 -15.12 6.20
CA ILE A 277 7.79 -14.20 5.55
C ILE A 277 9.23 -14.68 5.75
N LEU A 278 9.63 -14.94 6.99
CA LEU A 278 10.99 -15.37 7.32
C LEU A 278 11.35 -16.66 6.58
N LEU A 279 10.47 -17.66 6.58
CA LEU A 279 10.67 -18.90 5.84
C LEU A 279 10.89 -18.64 4.34
N THR A 280 10.17 -17.68 3.77
CA THR A 280 10.28 -17.36 2.34
C THR A 280 11.57 -16.59 2.03
N ILE A 281 11.98 -15.65 2.88
CA ILE A 281 13.22 -14.86 2.71
C ILE A 281 14.45 -15.76 2.88
N PHE A 282 14.49 -16.58 3.93
CA PHE A 282 15.62 -17.46 4.24
C PHE A 282 15.64 -18.74 3.41
N SER A 283 14.70 -18.91 2.50
CA SER A 283 14.75 -20.02 1.58
C SER A 283 15.99 -19.89 0.69
N ARG A 284 17.05 -20.61 1.06
CA ARG A 284 18.31 -20.63 0.32
C ARG A 284 18.05 -21.00 -1.14
N LYS A 285 18.80 -20.37 -2.03
CA LYS A 285 19.05 -20.87 -3.39
C LYS A 285 19.69 -22.27 -3.30
N LEU A 286 18.90 -23.27 -2.97
CA LEU A 286 19.23 -24.63 -3.25
C LEU A 286 18.97 -24.84 -4.74
N ASN A 287 19.93 -24.42 -5.56
CA ASN A 287 20.18 -25.02 -6.86
C ASN A 287 21.48 -24.45 -7.43
N LYS A 288 22.54 -25.21 -7.25
CA LYS A 288 23.48 -25.40 -8.35
C LYS A 288 22.92 -26.42 -9.32
#